data_b9867a4f38ff9e6d96f7c8259a3b05cd
#
_entry.id   b9867a4f38ff9e6d96f7c8259a3b05cd
#
_cell.length_a   1.000
_cell.length_b   1.000
_cell.length_c   1.000
_cell.angle_alpha   90.00
_cell.angle_beta   90.00
_cell.angle_gamma   90.00
#
_symmetry.space_group_name_H-M   'P 1'
#
loop_
_entity.id
_entity.type
_entity.pdbx_description
1 polymer ?
#
loop_
_entity_poly.entity_id
_entity_poly.type
_entity_poly.pdbx_seq_one_letter_code
_entity_poly.pdbx_strand_id
1 'polypeptide(L)'
;SLCAFRQGVDRPQVLGHVSPGETVGEAALFTGAARSATVYACRDSELLMLDRPAFEALALREPAATLALARHAFRRHSRIAGDNALHAGPRTIALLAGDELVDLDSLATGLALAFGSLSNTAVVRFAEGARMTTTQLHALEQTHRRVLYVDQPGQSGWRKLCKRQADVWLHAVRADRPPDPHTRDPQTLDSSPVPRIEHLLLDSQHGSACTAAWSQWYGGMLSHQLRSPSDLPRIARMVAGHGRGLVLAGGGARGFAHVGVVRALAEFNALPDVVAGTSIGAVVAALMARDLPLEEVLKVMRYAFVTRRPLSGWTLPLYAVNSGRRVSALLREVFGEQRIEELALPFFCISANLTDNLVHVHRQGSLWRALRASVAIPGVLPPVIEGGKVFVDGAVLDNLPVGVMRQWPVDETIAVDVGAEHDITAMADETELPPWWALLPDLFRKRTRPGIIELLLRAGTVGATAASQRASASADLLIAPPLRDIDLLDWHAHERAIETGYRHACEVLARRATLPRNTTTAH
;
A
#
# COMPACT_ATOMS: atom_id res chain seq x y z
N SER A 1 -15.93 18.60 -7.36
CA SER A 1 -14.51 18.20 -7.31
C SER A 1 -14.05 17.79 -8.69
N LEU A 2 -12.81 18.17 -9.04
CA LEU A 2 -12.19 17.83 -10.32
C LEU A 2 -10.95 16.98 -10.06
N CYS A 3 -10.56 16.18 -11.04
CA CYS A 3 -9.31 15.41 -11.03
C CYS A 3 -8.43 15.84 -12.20
N ALA A 4 -7.18 16.15 -11.92
CA ALA A 4 -6.17 16.41 -12.94
C ALA A 4 -5.36 15.12 -13.18
N PHE A 5 -5.21 14.74 -14.44
CA PHE A 5 -4.44 13.55 -14.82
C PHE A 5 -3.63 13.78 -16.09
N ARG A 6 -2.59 12.98 -16.26
CA ARG A 6 -1.77 12.92 -17.48
C ARG A 6 -1.90 11.53 -18.10
N GLN A 7 -1.99 11.48 -19.42
CA GLN A 7 -2.00 10.22 -20.14
C GLN A 7 -0.64 9.54 -19.99
N GLY A 8 -0.58 8.38 -19.34
CA GLY A 8 0.59 7.52 -19.28
C GLY A 8 0.55 6.48 -20.40
N VAL A 9 1.61 5.68 -20.54
CA VAL A 9 1.73 4.65 -21.59
C VAL A 9 0.68 3.56 -21.41
N ASP A 10 0.41 3.12 -20.17
CA ASP A 10 -0.50 2.00 -19.89
C ASP A 10 -1.78 2.44 -19.14
N ARG A 11 -1.72 3.49 -18.34
CA ARG A 11 -2.87 4.02 -17.57
C ARG A 11 -2.73 5.52 -17.34
N PRO A 12 -3.86 6.24 -17.19
CA PRO A 12 -3.84 7.64 -16.78
C PRO A 12 -3.20 7.78 -15.40
N GLN A 13 -2.23 8.69 -15.29
CA GLN A 13 -1.63 9.04 -14.01
C GLN A 13 -2.38 10.20 -13.38
N VAL A 14 -3.03 9.99 -12.24
CA VAL A 14 -3.66 11.05 -11.46
C VAL A 14 -2.58 11.95 -10.86
N LEU A 15 -2.66 13.24 -11.14
CA LEU A 15 -1.75 14.27 -10.64
C LEU A 15 -2.28 14.93 -9.36
N GLY A 16 -3.60 14.89 -9.15
CA GLY A 16 -4.22 15.44 -7.95
C GLY A 16 -5.69 15.79 -8.15
N HIS A 17 -6.36 16.11 -7.05
CA HIS A 17 -7.73 16.57 -7.01
C HIS A 17 -7.79 18.09 -6.85
N VAL A 18 -8.87 18.69 -7.36
CA VAL A 18 -9.17 20.12 -7.24
C VAL A 18 -10.44 20.24 -6.40
N SER A 19 -10.32 20.85 -5.25
CA SER A 19 -11.41 21.04 -4.30
C SER A 19 -12.22 22.30 -4.62
N PRO A 20 -13.46 22.43 -4.07
CA PRO A 20 -14.22 23.66 -4.18
C PRO A 20 -13.42 24.88 -3.70
N GLY A 21 -13.46 25.97 -4.48
CA GLY A 21 -12.71 27.19 -4.21
C GLY A 21 -11.27 27.18 -4.73
N GLU A 22 -10.81 26.07 -5.26
CA GLU A 22 -9.48 26.00 -5.89
C GLU A 22 -9.55 26.32 -7.40
N THR A 23 -8.42 26.78 -7.94
CA THR A 23 -8.27 27.10 -9.37
C THR A 23 -7.60 25.95 -10.12
N VAL A 24 -7.85 25.84 -11.42
CA VAL A 24 -7.20 24.86 -12.28
C VAL A 24 -6.82 25.49 -13.63
N GLY A 25 -5.61 25.20 -14.09
CA GLY A 25 -5.09 25.70 -15.36
C GLY A 25 -4.48 27.10 -15.29
N GLU A 26 -4.30 27.64 -14.11
CA GLU A 26 -3.70 28.95 -13.83
C GLU A 26 -2.23 29.03 -14.32
N ALA A 27 -1.49 27.92 -14.22
CA ALA A 27 -0.10 27.88 -14.70
C ALA A 27 0.02 28.28 -16.18
N ALA A 28 -0.90 27.83 -17.04
CA ALA A 28 -0.91 28.18 -18.45
C ALA A 28 -1.30 29.66 -18.69
N LEU A 29 -2.07 30.30 -17.80
CA LEU A 29 -2.36 31.73 -17.87
C LEU A 29 -1.12 32.57 -17.55
N PHE A 30 -0.37 32.19 -16.50
CA PHE A 30 0.83 32.92 -16.09
C PHE A 30 2.02 32.69 -17.01
N THR A 31 2.23 31.45 -17.50
CA THR A 31 3.42 31.10 -18.30
C THR A 31 3.23 31.18 -19.80
N GLY A 32 1.98 31.21 -20.29
CA GLY A 32 1.68 31.11 -21.72
C GLY A 32 1.88 29.68 -22.29
N ALA A 33 2.29 28.71 -21.47
CA ALA A 33 2.55 27.35 -21.91
C ALA A 33 1.25 26.58 -22.21
N ALA A 34 1.36 25.46 -22.92
CA ALA A 34 0.24 24.53 -23.12
C ALA A 34 -0.22 23.91 -21.78
N ARG A 35 -1.45 23.44 -21.74
CA ARG A 35 -1.99 22.73 -20.57
C ARG A 35 -1.16 21.46 -20.28
N SER A 36 -0.73 21.29 -19.05
CA SER A 36 0.15 20.18 -18.62
C SER A 36 -0.61 18.92 -18.24
N ALA A 37 -1.94 19.01 -18.09
CA ALA A 37 -2.80 17.91 -17.66
C ALA A 37 -4.20 18.06 -18.26
N THR A 38 -4.90 16.92 -18.36
CA THR A 38 -6.34 16.87 -18.60
C THR A 38 -7.06 16.97 -17.27
N VAL A 39 -8.16 17.71 -17.23
CA VAL A 39 -8.98 17.86 -16.03
C VAL A 39 -10.36 17.29 -16.30
N TYR A 40 -10.81 16.43 -15.40
CA TYR A 40 -12.09 15.75 -15.47
C TYR A 40 -12.94 16.06 -14.24
N ALA A 41 -14.24 16.27 -14.42
CA ALA A 41 -15.17 16.44 -13.31
C ALA A 41 -15.47 15.07 -12.68
N CYS A 42 -15.05 14.86 -11.44
CA CYS A 42 -15.31 13.63 -10.70
C CYS A 42 -16.77 13.48 -10.31
N ARG A 43 -17.46 14.60 -10.19
CA ARG A 43 -18.87 14.72 -9.83
C ARG A 43 -19.46 15.99 -10.42
N ASP A 44 -20.77 16.17 -10.33
CA ASP A 44 -21.44 17.41 -10.76
C ASP A 44 -20.71 18.62 -10.12
N SER A 45 -20.25 19.54 -10.97
CA SER A 45 -19.40 20.65 -10.55
C SER A 45 -19.78 21.93 -11.28
N GLU A 46 -19.92 23.02 -10.54
CA GLU A 46 -20.05 24.35 -11.12
C GLU A 46 -18.67 24.98 -11.22
N LEU A 47 -18.36 25.55 -12.38
CA LEU A 47 -17.08 26.16 -12.69
C LEU A 47 -17.28 27.60 -13.16
N LEU A 48 -16.46 28.50 -12.62
CA LEU A 48 -16.27 29.84 -13.20
C LEU A 48 -15.07 29.79 -14.14
N MET A 49 -15.30 30.13 -15.38
CA MET A 49 -14.24 30.19 -16.41
C MET A 49 -13.76 31.63 -16.54
N LEU A 50 -12.45 31.80 -16.45
CA LEU A 50 -11.77 33.05 -16.73
C LEU A 50 -10.88 32.83 -17.95
N ASP A 51 -11.20 33.42 -19.07
CA ASP A 51 -10.38 33.36 -20.28
C ASP A 51 -9.17 34.31 -20.18
N ARG A 52 -8.23 34.17 -21.10
CA ARG A 52 -6.99 34.97 -21.10
C ARG A 52 -7.25 36.48 -21.20
N PRO A 53 -8.09 37.00 -22.10
CA PRO A 53 -8.37 38.43 -22.16
C PRO A 53 -8.98 38.96 -20.85
N ALA A 54 -9.92 38.25 -20.26
CA ALA A 54 -10.52 38.66 -18.99
C ALA A 54 -9.52 38.60 -17.83
N PHE A 55 -8.61 37.60 -17.83
CA PHE A 55 -7.52 37.54 -16.86
C PHE A 55 -6.56 38.74 -16.99
N GLU A 56 -6.15 39.09 -18.20
CA GLU A 56 -5.25 40.22 -18.44
C GLU A 56 -5.92 41.55 -18.03
N ALA A 57 -7.20 41.72 -18.32
CA ALA A 57 -7.97 42.88 -17.88
C ALA A 57 -8.09 42.93 -16.34
N LEU A 58 -8.33 41.79 -15.67
CA LEU A 58 -8.36 41.70 -14.22
C LEU A 58 -7.00 42.04 -13.61
N ALA A 59 -5.92 41.53 -14.19
CA ALA A 59 -4.56 41.76 -13.71
C ALA A 59 -4.17 43.25 -13.72
N LEU A 60 -4.66 43.99 -14.70
CA LEU A 60 -4.43 45.44 -14.79
C LEU A 60 -5.32 46.22 -13.81
N ARG A 61 -6.56 45.79 -13.58
CA ARG A 61 -7.50 46.51 -12.71
C ARG A 61 -7.30 46.20 -11.24
N GLU A 62 -6.98 44.97 -10.91
CA GLU A 62 -6.91 44.43 -9.55
C GLU A 62 -5.63 43.60 -9.32
N PRO A 63 -4.44 44.25 -9.23
CA PRO A 63 -3.17 43.56 -9.03
C PRO A 63 -3.13 42.69 -7.79
N ALA A 64 -3.86 43.10 -6.73
CA ALA A 64 -3.96 42.33 -5.49
C ALA A 64 -4.64 40.98 -5.68
N ALA A 65 -5.69 40.92 -6.51
CA ALA A 65 -6.39 39.68 -6.84
C ALA A 65 -5.48 38.75 -7.67
N THR A 66 -4.71 39.31 -8.60
CA THR A 66 -3.74 38.55 -9.39
C THR A 66 -2.64 37.97 -8.52
N LEU A 67 -2.12 38.74 -7.56
CA LEU A 67 -1.14 38.25 -6.59
C LEU A 67 -1.70 37.15 -5.68
N ALA A 68 -2.97 37.29 -5.26
CA ALA A 68 -3.64 36.26 -4.46
C ALA A 68 -3.79 34.95 -5.27
N LEU A 69 -4.19 35.03 -6.54
CA LEU A 69 -4.29 33.89 -7.44
C LEU A 69 -2.92 33.21 -7.65
N ALA A 70 -1.88 34.00 -7.88
CA ALA A 70 -0.52 33.50 -8.02
C ALA A 70 -0.05 32.77 -6.75
N ARG A 71 -0.25 33.38 -5.57
CA ARG A 71 0.08 32.73 -4.28
C ARG A 71 -0.68 31.41 -4.10
N HIS A 72 -1.94 31.36 -4.50
CA HIS A 72 -2.74 30.16 -4.44
C HIS A 72 -2.19 29.07 -5.37
N ALA A 73 -1.87 29.42 -6.60
CA ALA A 73 -1.26 28.53 -7.59
C ALA A 73 0.10 27.96 -7.11
N PHE A 74 0.97 28.82 -6.56
CA PHE A 74 2.26 28.38 -6.00
C PHE A 74 2.10 27.46 -4.79
N ARG A 75 1.21 27.76 -3.86
CA ARG A 75 0.93 26.88 -2.70
C ARG A 75 0.45 25.50 -3.15
N ARG A 76 -0.39 25.46 -4.18
CA ARG A 76 -0.86 24.21 -4.76
C ARG A 76 0.27 23.43 -5.43
N HIS A 77 1.11 24.09 -6.22
CA HIS A 77 2.29 23.47 -6.85
C HIS A 77 3.25 22.88 -5.81
N SER A 78 3.48 23.61 -4.73
CA SER A 78 4.31 23.13 -3.60
C SER A 78 3.67 21.93 -2.89
N ARG A 79 2.34 21.86 -2.80
CA ARG A 79 1.61 20.70 -2.25
C ARG A 79 1.68 19.49 -3.19
N ILE A 80 1.62 19.71 -4.50
CA ILE A 80 1.74 18.64 -5.51
C ILE A 80 3.19 18.13 -5.60
N ALA A 81 4.16 19.01 -5.42
CA ALA A 81 5.59 18.66 -5.41
C ALA A 81 6.02 18.00 -4.08
N GLY A 82 5.36 18.34 -2.97
CA GLY A 82 5.47 17.59 -1.72
C GLY A 82 4.34 16.57 -1.68
N ASP A 83 4.63 15.30 -1.64
CA ASP A 83 3.78 14.09 -1.64
C ASP A 83 2.42 14.15 -0.89
N ASN A 84 2.02 15.29 -0.34
CA ASN A 84 0.85 15.48 0.50
C ASN A 84 -0.48 15.73 -0.25
N ALA A 85 -0.49 15.82 -1.57
CA ALA A 85 -1.72 16.13 -2.33
C ALA A 85 -2.72 14.95 -2.40
N LEU A 86 -2.29 13.74 -2.05
CA LEU A 86 -3.14 12.54 -2.00
C LEU A 86 -3.90 12.39 -0.67
N HIS A 87 -3.66 13.23 0.33
CA HIS A 87 -4.08 13.03 1.73
C HIS A 87 -5.38 13.73 2.14
N ALA A 88 -6.01 14.51 1.28
CA ALA A 88 -7.39 14.92 1.53
C ALA A 88 -8.31 13.75 1.17
N GLY A 89 -8.65 12.93 2.15
CA GLY A 89 -9.56 11.80 1.96
C GLY A 89 -10.90 12.23 1.33
N PRO A 90 -11.64 11.30 0.71
CA PRO A 90 -12.89 11.60 0.02
C PRO A 90 -13.90 12.21 0.98
N ARG A 91 -14.64 13.23 0.50
CA ARG A 91 -15.73 13.85 1.26
C ARG A 91 -17.04 13.14 1.05
N THR A 92 -17.26 12.57 -0.13
CA THR A 92 -18.51 11.93 -0.51
C THR A 92 -18.27 10.50 -0.95
N ILE A 93 -19.07 9.58 -0.43
CA ILE A 93 -18.96 8.14 -0.66
C ILE A 93 -20.33 7.64 -1.11
N ALA A 94 -20.41 6.92 -2.23
CA ALA A 94 -21.60 6.18 -2.62
C ALA A 94 -21.46 4.73 -2.21
N LEU A 95 -22.30 4.27 -1.32
CA LEU A 95 -22.45 2.85 -0.97
C LEU A 95 -23.45 2.23 -1.93
N LEU A 96 -22.96 1.38 -2.82
CA LEU A 96 -23.73 0.82 -3.94
C LEU A 96 -23.95 -0.68 -3.75
N ALA A 97 -25.16 -1.16 -3.99
CA ALA A 97 -25.45 -2.58 -4.03
C ALA A 97 -24.82 -3.21 -5.30
N GLY A 98 -23.90 -4.12 -5.12
CA GLY A 98 -23.42 -4.99 -6.20
C GLY A 98 -24.23 -6.28 -6.32
N ASP A 99 -25.06 -6.59 -5.31
CA ASP A 99 -25.98 -7.71 -5.23
C ASP A 99 -27.27 -7.23 -4.54
N GLU A 100 -28.44 -7.65 -5.04
CA GLU A 100 -29.76 -7.27 -4.49
C GLU A 100 -30.00 -7.76 -3.06
N LEU A 101 -29.24 -8.75 -2.59
CA LEU A 101 -29.37 -9.34 -1.25
C LEU A 101 -28.53 -8.62 -0.19
N VAL A 102 -27.81 -7.57 -0.53
CA VAL A 102 -27.01 -6.81 0.43
C VAL A 102 -27.90 -5.87 1.22
N ASP A 103 -27.87 -6.01 2.56
CA ASP A 103 -28.51 -5.04 3.47
C ASP A 103 -27.62 -3.79 3.58
N LEU A 104 -27.89 -2.83 2.67
CA LEU A 104 -27.16 -1.56 2.64
C LEU A 104 -27.46 -0.68 3.86
N ASP A 105 -28.64 -0.79 4.47
CA ASP A 105 -29.02 0.08 5.60
C ASP A 105 -28.25 -0.27 6.87
N SER A 106 -28.14 -1.55 7.19
CA SER A 106 -27.31 -2.03 8.31
C SER A 106 -25.84 -1.67 8.06
N LEU A 107 -25.35 -1.89 6.85
CA LEU A 107 -23.98 -1.58 6.46
C LEU A 107 -23.69 -0.07 6.53
N ALA A 108 -24.59 0.76 6.02
CA ALA A 108 -24.46 2.21 6.08
C ALA A 108 -24.42 2.74 7.52
N THR A 109 -25.26 2.15 8.39
CA THR A 109 -25.27 2.51 9.81
C THR A 109 -23.95 2.13 10.49
N GLY A 110 -23.44 0.93 10.24
CA GLY A 110 -22.14 0.48 10.78
C GLY A 110 -20.97 1.32 10.28
N LEU A 111 -20.94 1.63 8.98
CA LEU A 111 -19.92 2.50 8.40
C LEU A 111 -20.02 3.94 8.95
N ALA A 112 -21.23 4.49 9.09
CA ALA A 112 -21.41 5.84 9.63
C ALA A 112 -20.91 5.94 11.07
N LEU A 113 -21.16 4.93 11.90
CA LEU A 113 -20.61 4.85 13.26
C LEU A 113 -19.07 4.79 13.24
N ALA A 114 -18.51 3.97 12.35
CA ALA A 114 -17.06 3.86 12.19
C ALA A 114 -16.43 5.16 11.66
N PHE A 115 -17.05 5.85 10.72
CA PHE A 115 -16.64 7.18 10.27
C PHE A 115 -16.83 8.24 11.36
N GLY A 116 -17.88 8.11 12.19
CA GLY A 116 -18.16 9.03 13.30
C GLY A 116 -17.01 9.19 14.27
N SER A 117 -16.20 8.14 14.47
CA SER A 117 -14.96 8.20 15.25
C SER A 117 -13.86 9.06 14.59
N LEU A 118 -13.94 9.28 13.29
CA LEU A 118 -12.98 10.04 12.49
C LEU A 118 -13.48 11.46 12.17
N SER A 119 -14.80 11.64 12.00
CA SER A 119 -15.37 12.90 11.56
C SER A 119 -16.91 12.92 11.60
N ASN A 120 -17.50 14.13 11.60
CA ASN A 120 -18.95 14.31 11.41
C ASN A 120 -19.38 13.77 10.03
N THR A 121 -20.25 12.75 10.00
CA THR A 121 -20.71 12.05 8.79
C THR A 121 -22.24 12.10 8.68
N ALA A 122 -22.73 12.59 7.54
CA ALA A 122 -24.15 12.51 7.18
C ALA A 122 -24.41 11.24 6.36
N VAL A 123 -25.57 10.60 6.58
CA VAL A 123 -26.05 9.46 5.78
C VAL A 123 -27.28 9.92 5.02
N VAL A 124 -27.25 9.83 3.68
CA VAL A 124 -28.34 10.24 2.81
C VAL A 124 -28.93 9.00 2.16
N ARG A 125 -30.15 8.66 2.54
CA ARG A 125 -30.92 7.54 2.01
C ARG A 125 -31.89 7.99 0.94
N PHE A 126 -32.40 7.06 0.13
CA PHE A 126 -33.35 7.35 -0.97
C PHE A 126 -34.58 8.13 -0.49
N ALA A 127 -35.20 7.73 0.61
CA ALA A 127 -36.42 8.34 1.11
C ALA A 127 -36.30 9.86 1.35
N GLU A 128 -35.14 10.32 1.77
CA GLU A 128 -34.82 11.72 2.02
C GLU A 128 -34.15 12.37 0.81
N GLY A 129 -33.11 11.71 0.31
CA GLY A 129 -32.22 12.25 -0.71
C GLY A 129 -32.90 12.46 -2.07
N ALA A 130 -33.87 11.61 -2.45
CA ALA A 130 -34.62 11.76 -3.70
C ALA A 130 -35.48 13.04 -3.76
N ARG A 131 -35.74 13.64 -2.60
CA ARG A 131 -36.49 14.90 -2.48
C ARG A 131 -35.61 16.13 -2.36
N MET A 132 -34.30 15.93 -2.15
CA MET A 132 -33.34 17.02 -1.97
C MET A 132 -32.98 17.66 -3.32
N THR A 133 -32.91 18.97 -3.32
CA THR A 133 -32.34 19.74 -4.42
C THR A 133 -30.79 19.66 -4.38
N THR A 134 -30.15 19.95 -5.51
CA THR A 134 -28.69 20.03 -5.59
C THR A 134 -28.10 21.00 -4.54
N THR A 135 -28.77 22.13 -4.29
CA THR A 135 -28.37 23.10 -3.27
C THR A 135 -28.40 22.52 -1.86
N GLN A 136 -29.43 21.72 -1.54
CA GLN A 136 -29.52 21.06 -0.22
C GLN A 136 -28.47 19.99 -0.04
N LEU A 137 -28.19 19.20 -1.08
CA LEU A 137 -27.08 18.22 -1.04
C LEU A 137 -25.73 18.92 -0.86
N HIS A 138 -25.53 20.04 -1.55
CA HIS A 138 -24.31 20.85 -1.38
C HIS A 138 -24.18 21.44 0.03
N ALA A 139 -25.28 21.92 0.64
CA ALA A 139 -25.29 22.39 2.01
C ALA A 139 -24.91 21.29 3.02
N LEU A 140 -25.37 20.04 2.80
CA LEU A 140 -24.95 18.89 3.60
C LEU A 140 -23.44 18.66 3.51
N GLU A 141 -22.87 18.75 2.32
CA GLU A 141 -21.44 18.59 2.11
C GLU A 141 -20.60 19.72 2.74
N GLN A 142 -21.17 20.91 2.88
CA GLN A 142 -20.51 22.03 3.56
C GLN A 142 -20.53 21.87 5.08
N THR A 143 -21.62 21.32 5.64
CA THR A 143 -21.81 21.19 7.08
C THR A 143 -21.24 19.91 7.67
N HIS A 144 -21.02 18.89 6.84
CA HIS A 144 -20.46 17.61 7.27
C HIS A 144 -19.11 17.35 6.60
N ARG A 145 -18.22 16.77 7.34
CA ARG A 145 -16.89 16.43 6.81
C ARG A 145 -16.99 15.27 5.81
N ARG A 146 -17.98 14.38 5.98
CA ARG A 146 -18.30 13.29 5.05
C ARG A 146 -19.77 13.14 4.83
N VAL A 147 -20.14 12.71 3.62
CA VAL A 147 -21.52 12.36 3.24
C VAL A 147 -21.50 10.96 2.62
N LEU A 148 -22.30 10.06 3.19
CA LEU A 148 -22.50 8.70 2.70
C LEU A 148 -23.85 8.63 1.97
N TYR A 149 -23.82 8.53 0.66
CA TYR A 149 -25.00 8.29 -0.18
C TYR A 149 -25.27 6.80 -0.26
N VAL A 150 -26.45 6.37 0.16
CA VAL A 150 -26.83 4.95 0.21
C VAL A 150 -27.73 4.63 -0.96
N ASP A 151 -27.30 3.70 -1.82
CA ASP A 151 -28.08 3.20 -2.95
C ASP A 151 -29.38 2.54 -2.48
N GLN A 152 -30.38 2.53 -3.37
CA GLN A 152 -31.61 1.79 -3.19
C GLN A 152 -31.82 0.88 -4.40
N PRO A 153 -31.74 -0.45 -4.25
CA PRO A 153 -32.03 -1.39 -5.33
C PRO A 153 -33.36 -1.09 -6.02
N GLY A 154 -33.37 -1.18 -7.34
CA GLY A 154 -34.57 -0.84 -8.14
C GLY A 154 -34.77 0.65 -8.45
N GLN A 155 -34.01 1.57 -7.81
CA GLN A 155 -34.11 3.01 -8.02
C GLN A 155 -32.97 3.55 -8.90
N SER A 156 -33.04 3.29 -10.21
CA SER A 156 -31.94 3.62 -11.14
C SER A 156 -31.56 5.10 -11.19
N GLY A 157 -32.56 5.99 -11.08
CA GLY A 157 -32.36 7.44 -11.06
C GLY A 157 -31.60 7.90 -9.82
N TRP A 158 -31.93 7.34 -8.66
CA TRP A 158 -31.24 7.58 -7.40
C TRP A 158 -29.80 7.05 -7.43
N ARG A 159 -29.61 5.81 -7.90
CA ARG A 159 -28.27 5.22 -8.07
C ARG A 159 -27.36 6.08 -8.95
N LYS A 160 -27.87 6.62 -10.06
CA LYS A 160 -27.14 7.56 -10.92
C LYS A 160 -26.76 8.84 -10.17
N LEU A 161 -27.65 9.37 -9.32
CA LEU A 161 -27.37 10.54 -8.50
C LEU A 161 -26.27 10.24 -7.48
N CYS A 162 -26.37 9.15 -6.72
CA CYS A 162 -25.34 8.71 -5.77
C CYS A 162 -23.97 8.65 -6.44
N LYS A 163 -23.89 8.02 -7.62
CA LYS A 163 -22.65 7.93 -8.40
C LYS A 163 -22.09 9.29 -8.81
N ARG A 164 -22.95 10.21 -9.28
CA ARG A 164 -22.51 11.55 -9.72
C ARG A 164 -22.06 12.45 -8.58
N GLN A 165 -22.57 12.23 -7.35
CA GLN A 165 -22.25 13.05 -6.18
C GLN A 165 -21.07 12.51 -5.37
N ALA A 166 -20.52 11.32 -5.70
CA ALA A 166 -19.53 10.67 -4.87
C ALA A 166 -18.10 10.73 -5.43
N ASP A 167 -17.15 11.00 -4.56
CA ASP A 167 -15.69 10.91 -4.84
C ASP A 167 -15.23 9.45 -4.86
N VAL A 168 -15.93 8.56 -4.12
CA VAL A 168 -15.63 7.11 -4.04
C VAL A 168 -16.93 6.32 -4.22
N TRP A 169 -16.85 5.28 -5.03
CA TRP A 169 -17.89 4.27 -5.14
C TRP A 169 -17.47 3.02 -4.37
N LEU A 170 -18.17 2.71 -3.31
CA LEU A 170 -17.99 1.52 -2.51
C LEU A 170 -19.05 0.49 -2.87
N HIS A 171 -18.68 -0.49 -3.68
CA HIS A 171 -19.57 -1.56 -4.10
C HIS A 171 -19.61 -2.65 -3.04
N ALA A 172 -20.75 -2.83 -2.38
CA ALA A 172 -20.97 -3.92 -1.44
C ALA A 172 -21.47 -5.16 -2.18
N VAL A 173 -20.71 -6.26 -2.08
CA VAL A 173 -21.00 -7.53 -2.75
C VAL A 173 -20.83 -8.69 -1.76
N ARG A 174 -21.55 -9.76 -1.99
CA ARG A 174 -21.40 -10.99 -1.20
C ARG A 174 -20.26 -11.83 -1.73
N ALA A 175 -19.34 -12.21 -0.83
CA ALA A 175 -18.18 -13.02 -1.18
C ALA A 175 -18.50 -14.48 -1.46
N ASP A 176 -19.68 -14.98 -1.03
CA ASP A 176 -20.14 -16.35 -1.23
C ASP A 176 -20.72 -16.63 -2.64
N ARG A 177 -20.86 -15.58 -3.47
CA ARG A 177 -21.44 -15.67 -4.82
C ARG A 177 -20.54 -15.06 -5.88
N PRO A 178 -20.43 -15.67 -7.07
CA PRO A 178 -19.71 -15.07 -8.18
C PRO A 178 -20.45 -13.83 -8.72
N PRO A 179 -19.73 -12.92 -9.38
CA PRO A 179 -20.37 -11.82 -10.11
C PRO A 179 -21.28 -12.35 -11.20
N ASP A 180 -22.47 -11.73 -11.33
CA ASP A 180 -23.39 -12.05 -12.42
C ASP A 180 -22.99 -11.29 -13.69
N PRO A 181 -22.67 -12.00 -14.79
CA PRO A 181 -22.30 -11.37 -16.06
C PRO A 181 -23.32 -10.39 -16.63
N HIS A 182 -24.60 -10.54 -16.28
CA HIS A 182 -25.67 -9.68 -16.76
C HIS A 182 -25.81 -8.36 -15.97
N THR A 183 -25.20 -8.27 -14.79
CA THR A 183 -25.27 -7.06 -13.93
C THR A 183 -24.07 -6.13 -14.12
N ARG A 184 -23.21 -6.41 -15.08
CA ARG A 184 -22.01 -5.61 -15.34
C ARG A 184 -22.41 -4.19 -15.74
N ASP A 185 -22.05 -3.22 -14.88
CA ASP A 185 -22.26 -1.81 -15.18
C ASP A 185 -21.16 -1.36 -16.17
N PRO A 186 -21.53 -0.98 -17.41
CA PRO A 186 -20.55 -0.56 -18.43
C PRO A 186 -19.69 0.61 -17.97
N GLN A 187 -20.20 1.45 -17.06
CA GLN A 187 -19.48 2.64 -16.56
C GLN A 187 -18.33 2.31 -15.60
N THR A 188 -18.28 1.09 -15.07
CA THR A 188 -17.16 0.68 -14.19
C THR A 188 -15.86 0.40 -14.94
N LEU A 189 -15.90 0.29 -16.27
CA LEU A 189 -14.75 -0.08 -17.11
C LEU A 189 -14.36 0.97 -18.14
N ASP A 190 -15.17 2.01 -18.30
CA ASP A 190 -14.80 3.10 -19.19
C ASP A 190 -13.54 3.79 -18.62
N SER A 191 -12.59 4.06 -19.49
CA SER A 191 -11.25 4.58 -19.23
C SER A 191 -11.20 5.96 -18.55
N SER A 192 -12.26 6.36 -17.90
CA SER A 192 -12.33 7.57 -17.09
C SER A 192 -11.56 7.36 -15.78
N PRO A 193 -10.59 8.21 -15.43
CA PRO A 193 -9.75 8.04 -14.25
C PRO A 193 -10.47 8.30 -12.93
N VAL A 194 -11.78 8.38 -12.90
CA VAL A 194 -12.54 8.87 -11.75
C VAL A 194 -13.98 8.35 -11.80
N PRO A 195 -14.56 7.96 -10.67
CA PRO A 195 -14.14 8.05 -9.27
C PRO A 195 -13.26 6.88 -8.82
N ARG A 196 -12.69 6.99 -7.61
CA ARG A 196 -12.04 5.84 -6.94
C ARG A 196 -13.09 4.78 -6.65
N ILE A 197 -12.91 3.58 -7.19
CA ILE A 197 -13.85 2.47 -7.01
C ILE A 197 -13.20 1.46 -6.07
N GLU A 198 -13.93 1.05 -5.05
CA GLU A 198 -13.52 0.05 -4.07
C GLU A 198 -14.64 -0.97 -3.87
N HIS A 199 -14.27 -2.15 -3.39
CA HIS A 199 -15.22 -3.21 -3.12
C HIS A 199 -15.23 -3.56 -1.65
N LEU A 200 -16.42 -3.82 -1.15
CA LEU A 200 -16.67 -4.35 0.17
C LEU A 200 -17.22 -5.77 0.01
N LEU A 201 -16.41 -6.75 0.33
CA LEU A 201 -16.73 -8.17 0.26
C LEU A 201 -17.33 -8.61 1.60
N LEU A 202 -18.62 -8.87 1.62
CA LEU A 202 -19.37 -9.27 2.79
C LEU A 202 -19.28 -10.79 3.00
N ASP A 203 -19.30 -11.21 4.27
CA ASP A 203 -19.30 -12.62 4.67
C ASP A 203 -18.10 -13.44 4.16
N SER A 204 -16.92 -12.82 4.12
CA SER A 204 -15.69 -13.43 3.58
C SER A 204 -14.99 -14.41 4.54
N GLN A 205 -15.69 -14.93 5.56
CA GLN A 205 -15.10 -15.73 6.65
C GLN A 205 -14.37 -17.03 6.22
N HIS A 206 -14.59 -17.53 5.01
CA HIS A 206 -14.13 -18.86 4.60
C HIS A 206 -13.29 -18.88 3.32
N GLY A 207 -12.52 -17.81 3.03
CA GLY A 207 -11.69 -17.79 1.81
C GLY A 207 -12.55 -18.04 0.58
N SER A 208 -13.51 -17.16 0.33
CA SER A 208 -14.55 -17.38 -0.66
C SER A 208 -13.93 -17.53 -2.04
N ALA A 209 -14.22 -18.65 -2.71
CA ALA A 209 -13.82 -18.94 -4.09
C ALA A 209 -14.22 -17.81 -5.08
N CYS A 210 -15.10 -16.92 -4.66
CA CYS A 210 -15.63 -15.83 -5.47
C CYS A 210 -14.88 -14.51 -5.28
N THR A 211 -14.03 -14.36 -4.25
CA THR A 211 -13.23 -13.13 -4.04
C THR A 211 -12.35 -12.80 -5.23
N ALA A 212 -11.66 -13.81 -5.77
CA ALA A 212 -10.83 -13.65 -6.95
C ALA A 212 -11.66 -13.28 -8.19
N ALA A 213 -12.85 -13.85 -8.34
CA ALA A 213 -13.77 -13.54 -9.43
C ALA A 213 -14.24 -12.08 -9.34
N TRP A 214 -14.59 -11.61 -8.14
CA TRP A 214 -14.95 -10.20 -7.92
C TRP A 214 -13.78 -9.25 -8.18
N SER A 215 -12.56 -9.60 -7.72
CA SER A 215 -11.37 -8.80 -8.00
C SER A 215 -11.08 -8.68 -9.51
N GLN A 216 -11.21 -9.77 -10.25
CA GLN A 216 -11.08 -9.77 -11.72
C GLN A 216 -12.21 -8.99 -12.39
N TRP A 217 -13.44 -9.13 -11.89
CA TRP A 217 -14.62 -8.46 -12.42
C TRP A 217 -14.46 -6.95 -12.44
N TYR A 218 -13.93 -6.40 -11.36
CA TYR A 218 -13.72 -4.97 -11.20
C TYR A 218 -12.31 -4.50 -11.61
N GLY A 219 -11.51 -5.34 -12.26
CA GLY A 219 -10.21 -4.93 -12.80
C GLY A 219 -9.12 -4.73 -11.74
N GLY A 220 -9.21 -5.46 -10.61
CA GLY A 220 -8.19 -5.45 -9.59
C GLY A 220 -8.12 -4.20 -8.73
N MET A 221 -9.26 -3.59 -8.50
CA MET A 221 -9.41 -2.45 -7.59
C MET A 221 -9.22 -2.87 -6.14
N LEU A 222 -9.09 -1.90 -5.22
CA LEU A 222 -8.95 -2.16 -3.80
C LEU A 222 -10.18 -2.88 -3.24
N SER A 223 -9.95 -4.03 -2.61
CA SER A 223 -11.00 -4.85 -1.99
C SER A 223 -10.83 -4.84 -0.47
N HIS A 224 -11.95 -4.69 0.24
CA HIS A 224 -12.01 -4.76 1.69
C HIS A 224 -12.81 -6.00 2.11
N GLN A 225 -12.20 -6.84 2.94
CA GLN A 225 -12.87 -8.01 3.52
C GLN A 225 -13.63 -7.59 4.77
N LEU A 226 -14.96 -7.74 4.77
CA LEU A 226 -15.83 -7.56 5.94
C LEU A 226 -16.28 -8.94 6.45
N ARG A 227 -15.53 -9.49 7.39
CA ARG A 227 -15.77 -10.80 8.00
C ARG A 227 -16.62 -10.67 9.25
N SER A 228 -16.53 -9.52 9.91
CA SER A 228 -17.27 -9.19 11.13
C SER A 228 -17.39 -7.67 11.30
N PRO A 229 -18.32 -7.19 12.14
CA PRO A 229 -18.45 -5.75 12.41
C PRO A 229 -17.17 -5.09 12.95
N SER A 230 -16.25 -5.85 13.55
CA SER A 230 -14.95 -5.35 14.03
C SER A 230 -14.01 -4.90 12.91
N ASP A 231 -14.26 -5.30 11.65
CA ASP A 231 -13.50 -4.83 10.49
C ASP A 231 -13.90 -3.41 10.04
N LEU A 232 -15.10 -2.93 10.40
CA LEU A 232 -15.64 -1.65 9.94
C LEU A 232 -14.76 -0.43 10.28
N PRO A 233 -14.15 -0.30 11.47
CA PRO A 233 -13.26 0.82 11.78
C PRO A 233 -12.04 0.88 10.87
N ARG A 234 -11.43 -0.27 10.54
CA ARG A 234 -10.32 -0.38 9.60
C ARG A 234 -10.75 0.02 8.19
N ILE A 235 -11.88 -0.53 7.73
CA ILE A 235 -12.44 -0.23 6.41
C ILE A 235 -12.76 1.25 6.30
N ALA A 236 -13.39 1.84 7.32
CA ALA A 236 -13.71 3.26 7.36
C ALA A 236 -12.45 4.14 7.25
N ARG A 237 -11.36 3.80 7.96
CA ARG A 237 -10.08 4.53 7.81
C ARG A 237 -9.55 4.43 6.38
N MET A 238 -9.52 3.24 5.79
CA MET A 238 -9.02 3.02 4.43
C MET A 238 -9.85 3.77 3.39
N VAL A 239 -11.18 3.63 3.43
CA VAL A 239 -12.10 4.35 2.52
C VAL A 239 -11.95 5.86 2.69
N ALA A 240 -11.78 6.33 3.92
CA ALA A 240 -11.59 7.74 4.24
C ALA A 240 -10.21 8.29 3.86
N GLY A 241 -9.28 7.45 3.40
CA GLY A 241 -7.91 7.86 3.11
C GLY A 241 -7.05 8.11 4.36
N HIS A 242 -7.46 7.57 5.50
CA HIS A 242 -6.77 7.67 6.79
C HIS A 242 -6.23 6.32 7.26
N GLY A 243 -5.94 5.43 6.32
CA GLY A 243 -5.34 4.14 6.62
C GLY A 243 -3.92 4.27 7.16
N ARG A 244 -3.48 3.26 7.89
CA ARG A 244 -2.11 3.10 8.36
C ARG A 244 -1.44 1.98 7.56
N GLY A 245 -0.35 2.30 6.86
CA GLY A 245 0.46 1.35 6.12
C GLY A 245 1.66 0.87 6.93
N LEU A 246 1.97 -0.42 6.85
CA LEU A 246 3.19 -1.00 7.40
C LEU A 246 4.02 -1.61 6.29
N VAL A 247 5.28 -1.20 6.19
CA VAL A 247 6.23 -1.69 5.19
C VAL A 247 7.40 -2.37 5.91
N LEU A 248 7.62 -3.65 5.61
CA LEU A 248 8.64 -4.49 6.22
C LEU A 248 9.77 -4.78 5.24
N ALA A 249 10.98 -4.36 5.58
CA ALA A 249 12.17 -4.59 4.75
C ALA A 249 12.60 -6.06 4.71
N GLY A 250 13.33 -6.43 3.66
CA GLY A 250 14.09 -7.67 3.63
C GLY A 250 15.31 -7.62 4.55
N GLY A 251 15.73 -8.80 5.05
CA GLY A 251 16.89 -8.86 5.98
C GLY A 251 17.21 -10.26 6.50
N GLY A 252 16.77 -11.31 5.82
CA GLY A 252 17.05 -12.70 6.21
C GLY A 252 16.61 -13.01 7.65
N ALA A 253 17.49 -13.62 8.46
CA ALA A 253 17.18 -13.99 9.85
C ALA A 253 16.83 -12.80 10.75
N ARG A 254 17.28 -11.59 10.43
CA ARG A 254 16.89 -10.34 11.12
C ARG A 254 15.41 -10.06 11.01
N GLY A 255 14.73 -10.61 9.99
CA GLY A 255 13.29 -10.49 9.80
C GLY A 255 12.43 -10.96 10.97
N PHE A 256 12.99 -11.76 11.89
CA PHE A 256 12.31 -12.07 13.15
C PHE A 256 12.06 -10.84 14.02
N ALA A 257 12.85 -9.77 13.87
CA ALA A 257 12.62 -8.51 14.57
C ALA A 257 11.29 -7.86 14.19
N HIS A 258 10.79 -8.08 12.96
CA HIS A 258 9.46 -7.62 12.55
C HIS A 258 8.36 -8.14 13.49
N VAL A 259 8.45 -9.38 13.96
CA VAL A 259 7.47 -9.95 14.90
C VAL A 259 7.47 -9.18 16.22
N GLY A 260 8.68 -8.81 16.71
CA GLY A 260 8.81 -7.97 17.90
C GLY A 260 8.23 -6.57 17.71
N VAL A 261 8.48 -5.97 16.55
CA VAL A 261 7.90 -4.65 16.19
C VAL A 261 6.37 -4.72 16.14
N VAL A 262 5.81 -5.75 15.51
CA VAL A 262 4.35 -5.93 15.43
C VAL A 262 3.72 -6.07 16.82
N ARG A 263 4.39 -6.79 17.73
CA ARG A 263 3.97 -6.88 19.13
C ARG A 263 3.90 -5.49 19.77
N ALA A 264 4.92 -4.67 19.62
CA ALA A 264 4.91 -3.31 20.14
C ALA A 264 3.80 -2.46 19.50
N LEU A 265 3.60 -2.55 18.17
CA LEU A 265 2.51 -1.85 17.49
C LEU A 265 1.14 -2.22 18.04
N ALA A 266 0.91 -3.50 18.38
CA ALA A 266 -0.33 -3.96 18.99
C ALA A 266 -0.53 -3.35 20.39
N GLU A 267 0.48 -3.35 21.24
CA GLU A 267 0.43 -2.77 22.60
C GLU A 267 0.19 -1.26 22.58
N PHE A 268 0.68 -0.56 21.56
CA PHE A 268 0.47 0.89 21.37
C PHE A 268 -0.77 1.24 20.53
N ASN A 269 -1.65 0.29 20.23
CA ASN A 269 -2.83 0.47 19.37
C ASN A 269 -2.48 1.09 18.01
N ALA A 270 -1.35 0.69 17.44
CA ALA A 270 -0.79 1.21 16.20
C ALA A 270 -0.77 0.16 15.08
N LEU A 271 -1.63 -0.86 15.16
CA LEU A 271 -1.73 -1.90 14.12
C LEU A 271 -2.08 -1.30 12.76
N PRO A 272 -1.52 -1.85 11.67
CA PRO A 272 -1.74 -1.36 10.33
C PRO A 272 -3.10 -1.78 9.75
N ASP A 273 -3.55 -1.01 8.76
CA ASP A 273 -4.74 -1.31 7.94
C ASP A 273 -4.37 -1.97 6.61
N VAL A 274 -3.13 -1.77 6.15
CA VAL A 274 -2.52 -2.41 4.98
C VAL A 274 -1.07 -2.75 5.28
N VAL A 275 -0.62 -3.89 4.79
CA VAL A 275 0.74 -4.38 5.06
C VAL A 275 1.47 -4.73 3.78
N ALA A 276 2.77 -4.49 3.77
CA ALA A 276 3.62 -4.79 2.64
C ALA A 276 5.02 -5.20 3.07
N GLY A 277 5.76 -5.79 2.15
CA GLY A 277 7.17 -6.07 2.44
C GLY A 277 7.95 -6.62 1.26
N THR A 278 9.23 -6.79 1.54
CA THR A 278 10.22 -7.35 0.61
C THR A 278 10.89 -8.56 1.27
N SER A 279 11.10 -9.63 0.52
CA SER A 279 11.83 -10.82 0.98
C SER A 279 11.20 -11.40 2.27
N ILE A 280 11.97 -11.58 3.35
CA ILE A 280 11.44 -12.05 4.65
C ILE A 280 10.35 -11.12 5.20
N GLY A 281 10.47 -9.80 4.97
CA GLY A 281 9.44 -8.85 5.35
C GLY A 281 8.11 -9.11 4.63
N ALA A 282 8.15 -9.54 3.36
CA ALA A 282 6.95 -9.95 2.62
C ALA A 282 6.29 -11.20 3.26
N VAL A 283 7.08 -12.16 3.73
CA VAL A 283 6.55 -13.36 4.41
C VAL A 283 5.86 -13.00 5.72
N VAL A 284 6.49 -12.13 6.54
CA VAL A 284 5.89 -11.66 7.80
C VAL A 284 4.62 -10.85 7.52
N ALA A 285 4.66 -9.92 6.54
CA ALA A 285 3.50 -9.12 6.13
C ALA A 285 2.35 -10.02 5.63
N ALA A 286 2.63 -11.07 4.86
CA ALA A 286 1.62 -12.02 4.40
C ALA A 286 0.97 -12.81 5.56
N LEU A 287 1.75 -13.21 6.56
CA LEU A 287 1.21 -13.87 7.75
C LEU A 287 0.33 -12.91 8.56
N MET A 288 0.73 -11.64 8.69
CA MET A 288 -0.11 -10.60 9.31
C MET A 288 -1.40 -10.36 8.50
N ALA A 289 -1.30 -10.33 7.17
CA ALA A 289 -2.45 -10.09 6.31
C ALA A 289 -3.50 -11.22 6.38
N ARG A 290 -3.14 -12.40 6.87
CA ARG A 290 -4.08 -13.48 7.21
C ARG A 290 -4.86 -13.22 8.49
N ASP A 291 -4.51 -12.17 9.24
CA ASP A 291 -5.09 -11.81 10.53
C ASP A 291 -4.94 -12.92 11.59
N LEU A 292 -3.78 -13.58 11.58
CA LEU A 292 -3.45 -14.60 12.57
C LEU A 292 -3.02 -13.95 13.88
N PRO A 293 -3.31 -14.56 15.03
CA PRO A 293 -2.73 -14.17 16.30
C PRO A 293 -1.18 -14.15 16.21
N LEU A 294 -0.55 -13.18 16.85
CA LEU A 294 0.91 -12.99 16.76
C LEU A 294 1.69 -14.24 17.18
N GLU A 295 1.19 -14.99 18.13
CA GLU A 295 1.79 -16.27 18.57
C GLU A 295 1.80 -17.32 17.44
N GLU A 296 0.74 -17.38 16.64
CA GLU A 296 0.69 -18.27 15.47
C GLU A 296 1.63 -17.80 14.37
N VAL A 297 1.74 -16.50 14.14
CA VAL A 297 2.76 -15.92 13.22
C VAL A 297 4.16 -16.36 13.66
N LEU A 298 4.49 -16.22 14.94
CA LEU A 298 5.77 -16.61 15.49
C LEU A 298 6.02 -18.14 15.37
N LYS A 299 5.02 -18.96 15.65
CA LYS A 299 5.07 -20.41 15.52
C LYS A 299 5.35 -20.84 14.08
N VAL A 300 4.65 -20.23 13.10
CA VAL A 300 4.87 -20.50 11.68
C VAL A 300 6.28 -20.05 11.27
N MET A 301 6.75 -18.89 11.68
CA MET A 301 8.09 -18.40 11.38
C MET A 301 9.19 -19.31 11.96
N ARG A 302 9.07 -19.74 13.23
CA ARG A 302 10.01 -20.69 13.84
C ARG A 302 10.00 -22.03 13.10
N TYR A 303 8.84 -22.57 12.83
CA TYR A 303 8.69 -23.79 12.04
C TYR A 303 9.37 -23.66 10.68
N ALA A 304 9.04 -22.61 9.93
CA ALA A 304 9.53 -22.40 8.59
C ALA A 304 11.05 -22.24 8.51
N PHE A 305 11.66 -21.42 9.34
CA PHE A 305 13.06 -21.01 9.17
C PHE A 305 14.01 -21.71 10.14
N VAL A 306 13.61 -22.03 11.36
CA VAL A 306 14.44 -22.68 12.36
C VAL A 306 14.38 -24.21 12.24
N THR A 307 13.16 -24.77 12.11
CA THR A 307 12.98 -26.22 12.05
C THR A 307 13.21 -26.79 10.67
N ARG A 308 12.54 -26.27 9.65
CA ARG A 308 12.56 -26.82 8.27
C ARG A 308 13.80 -26.45 7.47
N ARG A 309 14.53 -25.39 7.83
CA ARG A 309 15.78 -24.93 7.21
C ARG A 309 15.70 -24.95 5.67
N PRO A 310 14.83 -24.17 5.04
CA PRO A 310 14.52 -24.31 3.61
C PRO A 310 15.71 -24.02 2.68
N LEU A 311 16.73 -23.31 3.16
CA LEU A 311 17.94 -22.98 2.41
C LEU A 311 19.03 -24.06 2.48
N SER A 312 18.80 -25.21 3.12
CA SER A 312 19.79 -26.29 3.26
C SER A 312 19.90 -27.24 2.06
N GLY A 313 19.19 -26.98 0.96
CA GLY A 313 19.16 -27.83 -0.23
C GLY A 313 20.19 -27.42 -1.29
N TRP A 314 21.40 -27.94 -1.23
CA TRP A 314 22.43 -27.67 -2.24
C TRP A 314 22.10 -28.30 -3.60
N THR A 315 22.48 -27.63 -4.69
CA THR A 315 22.39 -28.12 -6.06
C THR A 315 23.63 -27.74 -6.85
N LEU A 316 23.79 -28.29 -8.06
CA LEU A 316 24.85 -27.85 -8.98
C LEU A 316 24.63 -26.34 -9.29
N PRO A 317 25.61 -25.46 -9.01
CA PRO A 317 25.41 -24.00 -9.02
C PRO A 317 25.42 -23.38 -10.43
N LEU A 318 24.62 -23.95 -11.36
CA LEU A 318 24.46 -23.37 -12.69
C LEU A 318 23.63 -22.07 -12.70
N TYR A 319 22.59 -22.02 -11.86
CA TYR A 319 21.69 -20.85 -11.73
C TYR A 319 21.63 -20.33 -10.30
N ALA A 320 21.80 -21.19 -9.31
CA ALA A 320 21.79 -20.86 -7.89
C ALA A 320 22.42 -22.01 -7.08
N VAL A 321 22.90 -21.72 -5.87
CA VAL A 321 23.46 -22.75 -4.98
C VAL A 321 22.38 -23.64 -4.35
N ASN A 322 21.12 -23.21 -4.35
CA ASN A 322 19.98 -23.97 -3.84
C ASN A 322 18.93 -24.18 -4.96
N SER A 323 18.30 -25.34 -5.00
CA SER A 323 17.30 -25.67 -6.02
C SER A 323 15.96 -24.90 -5.89
N GLY A 324 15.71 -24.24 -4.76
CA GLY A 324 14.46 -23.54 -4.44
C GLY A 324 13.26 -24.45 -4.16
N ARG A 325 13.35 -25.77 -4.41
CA ARG A 325 12.23 -26.71 -4.24
C ARG A 325 11.69 -26.74 -2.81
N ARG A 326 12.59 -26.74 -1.80
CA ARG A 326 12.20 -26.74 -0.39
C ARG A 326 11.50 -25.45 0.02
N VAL A 327 11.98 -24.31 -0.48
CA VAL A 327 11.33 -23.00 -0.26
C VAL A 327 9.94 -22.99 -0.88
N SER A 328 9.79 -23.42 -2.14
CA SER A 328 8.49 -23.49 -2.81
C SER A 328 7.53 -24.45 -2.12
N ALA A 329 8.00 -25.62 -1.66
CA ALA A 329 7.19 -26.57 -0.93
C ALA A 329 6.72 -26.01 0.41
N LEU A 330 7.62 -25.34 1.15
CA LEU A 330 7.29 -24.70 2.43
C LEU A 330 6.27 -23.56 2.27
N LEU A 331 6.45 -22.71 1.24
CA LEU A 331 5.49 -21.62 0.99
C LEU A 331 4.10 -22.18 0.63
N ARG A 332 4.03 -23.27 -0.15
CA ARG A 332 2.75 -23.95 -0.42
C ARG A 332 2.17 -24.60 0.83
N GLU A 333 3.00 -25.18 1.68
CA GLU A 333 2.56 -25.80 2.94
C GLU A 333 1.95 -24.75 3.89
N VAL A 334 2.58 -23.55 3.98
CA VAL A 334 2.15 -22.48 4.89
C VAL A 334 0.96 -21.70 4.34
N PHE A 335 0.96 -21.35 3.05
CA PHE A 335 -0.03 -20.45 2.46
C PHE A 335 -1.06 -21.17 1.58
N GLY A 336 -0.86 -22.45 1.25
CA GLY A 336 -1.75 -23.20 0.35
C GLY A 336 -1.84 -22.55 -1.02
N GLU A 337 -3.02 -22.63 -1.61
CA GLU A 337 -3.36 -21.98 -2.87
C GLU A 337 -4.07 -20.63 -2.66
N GLN A 338 -3.96 -20.05 -1.47
CA GLN A 338 -4.53 -18.74 -1.13
C GLN A 338 -4.02 -17.67 -2.08
N ARG A 339 -4.93 -16.79 -2.49
CA ARG A 339 -4.61 -15.65 -3.35
C ARG A 339 -4.44 -14.38 -2.51
N ILE A 340 -3.70 -13.41 -3.05
CA ILE A 340 -3.43 -12.13 -2.36
C ILE A 340 -4.73 -11.39 -2.05
N GLU A 341 -5.67 -11.37 -2.99
CA GLU A 341 -6.97 -10.72 -2.86
C GLU A 341 -7.91 -11.37 -1.84
N GLU A 342 -7.60 -12.59 -1.37
CA GLU A 342 -8.36 -13.32 -0.33
C GLU A 342 -7.86 -13.06 1.09
N LEU A 343 -6.80 -12.27 1.23
CA LEU A 343 -6.24 -11.93 2.53
C LEU A 343 -7.16 -11.01 3.32
N ALA A 344 -7.17 -11.15 4.63
CA ALA A 344 -8.00 -10.36 5.53
C ALA A 344 -7.63 -8.87 5.53
N LEU A 345 -6.33 -8.57 5.47
CA LEU A 345 -5.83 -7.21 5.27
C LEU A 345 -5.35 -7.04 3.83
N PRO A 346 -5.53 -5.88 3.24
CA PRO A 346 -4.87 -5.52 2.00
C PRO A 346 -3.35 -5.73 2.11
N PHE A 347 -2.78 -6.34 1.08
CA PHE A 347 -1.38 -6.75 1.06
C PHE A 347 -0.76 -6.54 -0.31
N PHE A 348 0.50 -6.20 -0.32
CA PHE A 348 1.35 -6.37 -1.49
C PHE A 348 2.77 -6.77 -1.10
N CYS A 349 3.46 -7.44 -1.99
CA CYS A 349 4.90 -7.61 -1.92
C CYS A 349 5.55 -7.23 -3.25
N ILE A 350 6.84 -7.06 -3.23
CA ILE A 350 7.58 -6.69 -4.43
C ILE A 350 8.64 -7.72 -4.80
N SER A 351 8.93 -7.79 -6.08
CA SER A 351 10.09 -8.45 -6.66
C SER A 351 10.77 -7.54 -7.68
N ALA A 352 12.03 -7.79 -7.97
CA ALA A 352 12.74 -7.10 -9.04
C ALA A 352 12.54 -7.87 -10.36
N ASN A 353 11.96 -7.22 -11.34
CA ASN A 353 11.84 -7.73 -12.70
C ASN A 353 13.11 -7.36 -13.49
N LEU A 354 14.00 -8.30 -13.67
CA LEU A 354 15.27 -8.08 -14.37
C LEU A 354 15.11 -7.93 -15.89
N THR A 355 14.01 -8.40 -16.46
CA THR A 355 13.74 -8.26 -17.90
C THR A 355 13.45 -6.82 -18.27
N ASP A 356 12.62 -6.14 -17.47
CA ASP A 356 12.19 -4.77 -17.70
C ASP A 356 12.98 -3.74 -16.86
N ASN A 357 13.82 -4.20 -15.94
CA ASN A 357 14.56 -3.39 -14.96
C ASN A 357 13.64 -2.50 -14.09
N LEU A 358 12.53 -3.07 -13.62
CA LEU A 358 11.51 -2.37 -12.85
C LEU A 358 11.12 -3.17 -11.60
N VAL A 359 10.67 -2.45 -10.57
CA VAL A 359 10.00 -3.07 -9.43
C VAL A 359 8.67 -3.63 -9.89
N HIS A 360 8.44 -4.91 -9.64
CA HIS A 360 7.15 -5.54 -9.87
C HIS A 360 6.38 -5.68 -8.57
N VAL A 361 5.17 -5.11 -8.53
CA VAL A 361 4.30 -5.11 -7.35
C VAL A 361 3.27 -6.21 -7.49
N HIS A 362 3.34 -7.22 -6.62
CA HIS A 362 2.37 -8.30 -6.55
C HIS A 362 1.20 -7.88 -5.65
N ARG A 363 0.06 -7.56 -6.25
CA ARG A 363 -1.19 -7.14 -5.55
C ARG A 363 -2.31 -8.15 -5.70
N GLN A 364 -2.12 -9.16 -6.54
CA GLN A 364 -3.12 -10.16 -6.92
C GLN A 364 -2.44 -11.47 -7.31
N GLY A 365 -3.22 -12.54 -7.35
CA GLY A 365 -2.75 -13.83 -7.80
C GLY A 365 -2.27 -14.72 -6.67
N SER A 366 -1.57 -15.79 -7.01
CA SER A 366 -1.11 -16.81 -6.05
C SER A 366 -0.13 -16.21 -5.05
N LEU A 367 -0.50 -16.22 -3.76
CA LEU A 367 0.31 -15.65 -2.68
C LEU A 367 1.67 -16.33 -2.58
N TRP A 368 1.71 -17.68 -2.57
CA TRP A 368 2.97 -18.39 -2.43
C TRP A 368 3.93 -18.13 -3.62
N ARG A 369 3.42 -17.91 -4.85
CA ARG A 369 4.26 -17.56 -6.00
C ARG A 369 4.82 -16.16 -5.90
N ALA A 370 4.01 -15.20 -5.50
CA ALA A 370 4.43 -13.83 -5.24
C ALA A 370 5.55 -13.78 -4.17
N LEU A 371 5.34 -14.47 -3.04
CA LEU A 371 6.34 -14.59 -1.99
C LEU A 371 7.61 -15.30 -2.49
N ARG A 372 7.46 -16.37 -3.31
CA ARG A 372 8.60 -17.08 -3.89
C ARG A 372 9.45 -16.17 -4.79
N ALA A 373 8.83 -15.28 -5.54
CA ALA A 373 9.53 -14.27 -6.34
C ALA A 373 10.23 -13.24 -5.43
N SER A 374 9.53 -12.76 -4.41
CA SER A 374 10.05 -11.77 -3.46
C SER A 374 11.25 -12.27 -2.64
N VAL A 375 11.36 -13.57 -2.39
CA VAL A 375 12.50 -14.17 -1.66
C VAL A 375 13.57 -14.79 -2.57
N ALA A 376 13.50 -14.59 -3.89
CA ALA A 376 14.42 -15.19 -4.86
C ALA A 376 15.79 -14.49 -4.87
N ILE A 377 16.55 -14.63 -3.79
CA ILE A 377 17.87 -14.02 -3.62
C ILE A 377 18.80 -14.46 -4.76
N PRO A 378 19.35 -13.54 -5.58
CA PRO A 378 20.23 -13.87 -6.68
C PRO A 378 21.44 -14.71 -6.23
N GLY A 379 21.75 -15.75 -6.98
CA GLY A 379 22.83 -16.70 -6.68
C GLY A 379 22.50 -17.71 -5.57
N VAL A 380 21.58 -17.39 -4.64
CA VAL A 380 21.16 -18.29 -3.55
C VAL A 380 19.98 -19.15 -3.98
N LEU A 381 18.95 -18.53 -4.51
CA LEU A 381 17.75 -19.19 -5.02
C LEU A 381 17.56 -18.91 -6.51
N PRO A 382 17.04 -19.88 -7.28
CA PRO A 382 16.75 -19.66 -8.68
C PRO A 382 15.70 -18.56 -8.84
N PRO A 383 15.78 -17.74 -9.89
CA PRO A 383 14.76 -16.75 -10.21
C PRO A 383 13.42 -17.43 -10.49
N VAL A 384 12.34 -16.67 -10.33
CA VAL A 384 11.01 -17.08 -10.81
C VAL A 384 10.85 -16.57 -12.23
N ILE A 385 10.45 -17.45 -13.15
CA ILE A 385 10.20 -17.10 -14.55
C ILE A 385 8.69 -17.24 -14.78
N GLU A 386 8.05 -16.15 -15.17
CA GLU A 386 6.61 -16.11 -15.43
C GLU A 386 6.33 -15.12 -16.57
N GLY A 387 5.50 -15.53 -17.54
CA GLY A 387 5.15 -14.69 -18.70
C GLY A 387 6.35 -14.18 -19.50
N GLY A 388 7.44 -14.93 -19.57
CA GLY A 388 8.68 -14.54 -20.26
C GLY A 388 9.54 -13.52 -19.49
N LYS A 389 9.17 -13.18 -18.25
CA LYS A 389 9.90 -12.26 -17.39
C LYS A 389 10.62 -12.98 -16.26
N VAL A 390 11.75 -12.42 -15.83
CA VAL A 390 12.63 -12.98 -14.82
C VAL A 390 12.52 -12.15 -13.54
N PHE A 391 12.04 -12.78 -12.47
CA PHE A 391 11.84 -12.14 -11.17
C PHE A 391 12.84 -12.65 -10.14
N VAL A 392 13.44 -11.72 -9.42
CA VAL A 392 14.34 -11.98 -8.29
C VAL A 392 13.87 -11.19 -7.07
N ASP A 393 14.57 -11.38 -5.94
CA ASP A 393 14.27 -10.70 -4.67
C ASP A 393 14.13 -9.18 -4.87
N GLY A 394 13.07 -8.63 -4.29
CA GLY A 394 12.75 -7.20 -4.42
C GLY A 394 13.85 -6.29 -3.88
N ALA A 395 14.63 -6.76 -2.90
CA ALA A 395 15.73 -6.00 -2.31
C ALA A 395 16.82 -5.57 -3.32
N VAL A 396 16.85 -6.18 -4.50
CA VAL A 396 17.76 -5.78 -5.59
C VAL A 396 17.45 -4.37 -6.10
N LEU A 397 16.19 -3.96 -6.16
CA LEU A 397 15.76 -2.64 -6.64
C LEU A 397 15.20 -1.76 -5.53
N ASP A 398 14.39 -2.31 -4.63
CA ASP A 398 13.76 -1.59 -3.53
C ASP A 398 13.56 -2.52 -2.32
N ASN A 399 14.34 -2.31 -1.27
CA ASN A 399 14.22 -3.13 -0.06
C ASN A 399 13.11 -2.67 0.88
N LEU A 400 12.64 -1.43 0.74
CA LEU A 400 11.66 -0.82 1.64
C LEU A 400 10.63 -0.01 0.83
N PRO A 401 9.60 -0.66 0.23
CA PRO A 401 8.73 -0.07 -0.79
C PRO A 401 7.72 0.95 -0.24
N VAL A 402 8.21 1.97 0.47
CA VAL A 402 7.41 3.08 1.02
C VAL A 402 6.73 3.88 -0.11
N GLY A 403 7.45 4.10 -1.24
CA GLY A 403 6.89 4.79 -2.39
C GLY A 403 5.70 4.08 -3.02
N VAL A 404 5.67 2.73 -2.95
CA VAL A 404 4.51 1.94 -3.38
C VAL A 404 3.37 2.04 -2.38
N MET A 405 3.67 2.00 -1.06
CA MET A 405 2.66 2.14 0.00
C MET A 405 1.92 3.48 -0.08
N ARG A 406 2.61 4.55 -0.43
CA ARG A 406 2.01 5.89 -0.58
C ARG A 406 0.98 6.00 -1.72
N GLN A 407 0.91 5.01 -2.61
CA GLN A 407 -0.14 4.93 -3.63
C GLN A 407 -1.46 4.34 -3.09
N TRP A 408 -1.44 3.86 -1.85
CA TRP A 408 -2.61 3.34 -1.15
C TRP A 408 -3.30 4.45 -0.35
N PRO A 409 -4.57 4.28 0.04
CA PRO A 409 -5.30 5.30 0.81
C PRO A 409 -4.85 5.33 2.29
N VAL A 410 -3.58 5.64 2.50
CA VAL A 410 -2.95 5.74 3.82
C VAL A 410 -2.45 7.16 4.05
N ASP A 411 -2.62 7.69 5.25
CA ASP A 411 -2.07 8.96 5.70
C ASP A 411 -0.90 8.80 6.67
N GLU A 412 -0.64 7.58 7.10
CA GLU A 412 0.49 7.22 7.93
C GLU A 412 1.20 5.97 7.39
N THR A 413 2.49 6.06 7.12
CA THR A 413 3.32 4.92 6.70
C THR A 413 4.39 4.65 7.74
N ILE A 414 4.31 3.47 8.36
CA ILE A 414 5.32 2.93 9.27
C ILE A 414 6.25 2.04 8.47
N ALA A 415 7.53 2.36 8.47
CA ALA A 415 8.58 1.57 7.82
C ALA A 415 9.44 0.86 8.86
N VAL A 416 9.69 -0.44 8.67
CA VAL A 416 10.57 -1.22 9.54
C VAL A 416 11.76 -1.69 8.74
N ASP A 417 12.92 -1.12 9.02
CA ASP A 417 14.17 -1.44 8.34
C ASP A 417 15.06 -2.33 9.22
N VAL A 418 15.14 -3.59 8.86
CA VAL A 418 16.02 -4.59 9.53
C VAL A 418 17.31 -4.86 8.73
N GLY A 419 17.45 -4.21 7.58
CA GLY A 419 18.59 -4.33 6.68
C GLY A 419 19.63 -3.22 6.86
N ALA A 420 19.30 -2.16 7.59
CA ALA A 420 20.17 -1.01 7.79
C ALA A 420 21.54 -1.42 8.36
N GLU A 421 22.58 -0.89 7.75
CA GLU A 421 23.97 -0.97 8.17
C GLU A 421 24.65 -2.36 8.06
N HIS A 422 25.00 -2.74 6.84
CA HIS A 422 26.00 -3.76 6.57
C HIS A 422 27.26 -3.12 6.02
N ASP A 423 28.22 -2.90 6.88
CA ASP A 423 29.60 -2.69 6.44
C ASP A 423 30.25 -4.06 6.26
N ILE A 424 30.51 -4.45 5.01
CA ILE A 424 31.38 -5.59 4.75
C ILE A 424 32.78 -5.12 5.07
N THR A 425 33.33 -5.64 6.16
CA THR A 425 34.73 -5.42 6.53
C THR A 425 35.57 -6.65 6.17
N ALA A 426 36.59 -6.47 5.35
CA ALA A 426 37.60 -7.48 5.11
C ALA A 426 38.80 -7.20 6.02
N MET A 427 39.32 -8.23 6.70
CA MET A 427 40.48 -8.14 7.56
C MET A 427 41.79 -8.49 6.83
N ALA A 428 41.74 -8.71 5.51
CA ALA A 428 42.91 -9.10 4.71
C ALA A 428 42.97 -8.30 3.42
N ASP A 429 44.12 -7.75 3.10
CA ASP A 429 44.42 -7.14 1.81
C ASP A 429 44.86 -8.24 0.85
N GLU A 430 43.96 -8.77 0.05
CA GLU A 430 44.22 -9.86 -0.89
C GLU A 430 43.67 -9.53 -2.27
N THR A 431 44.45 -9.73 -3.30
CA THR A 431 44.02 -9.64 -4.71
C THR A 431 43.61 -11.00 -5.29
N GLU A 432 44.06 -12.10 -4.69
CA GLU A 432 43.80 -13.46 -5.14
C GLU A 432 43.44 -14.35 -3.94
N LEU A 433 42.56 -15.33 -4.16
CA LEU A 433 42.22 -16.29 -3.12
C LEU A 433 43.46 -17.18 -2.83
N PRO A 434 43.78 -17.42 -1.56
CA PRO A 434 44.82 -18.35 -1.20
C PRO A 434 44.44 -19.78 -1.62
N PRO A 435 45.43 -20.72 -1.66
CA PRO A 435 45.16 -22.11 -1.98
C PRO A 435 44.06 -22.69 -1.07
N TRP A 436 43.25 -23.61 -1.61
CA TRP A 436 42.05 -24.15 -0.92
C TRP A 436 42.37 -24.72 0.49
N TRP A 437 43.55 -25.28 0.73
CA TRP A 437 43.97 -25.81 2.03
C TRP A 437 44.19 -24.70 3.08
N ALA A 438 44.55 -23.50 2.65
CA ALA A 438 44.70 -22.34 3.54
C ALA A 438 43.35 -21.72 3.92
N LEU A 439 42.22 -22.10 3.23
CA LEU A 439 40.86 -21.72 3.56
C LEU A 439 40.20 -22.65 4.60
N LEU A 440 40.79 -23.81 4.90
CA LEU A 440 40.27 -24.77 5.87
C LEU A 440 40.04 -24.17 7.28
N PRO A 441 40.88 -23.28 7.80
CA PRO A 441 40.63 -22.63 9.09
C PRO A 441 39.39 -21.77 9.11
N ASP A 442 38.98 -21.17 7.96
CA ASP A 442 37.80 -20.34 7.85
C ASP A 442 36.48 -21.15 8.00
N LEU A 443 36.55 -22.49 7.87
CA LEU A 443 35.43 -23.39 8.16
C LEU A 443 35.15 -23.56 9.66
N PHE A 444 36.19 -23.34 10.51
CA PHE A 444 36.13 -23.63 11.95
C PHE A 444 36.33 -22.39 12.82
N ARG A 445 36.72 -21.25 12.26
CA ARG A 445 36.95 -19.98 12.97
C ARG A 445 36.03 -18.88 12.42
N LYS A 446 35.96 -17.73 13.12
CA LYS A 446 35.33 -16.52 12.64
C LYS A 446 35.95 -16.16 11.29
N ARG A 447 35.12 -16.10 10.23
CA ARG A 447 35.61 -15.87 8.86
C ARG A 447 36.29 -14.49 8.79
N THR A 448 37.48 -14.48 8.22
CA THR A 448 38.24 -13.24 7.96
C THR A 448 37.82 -12.60 6.62
N ARG A 449 37.07 -13.36 5.80
CA ARG A 449 36.62 -12.97 4.46
C ARG A 449 35.11 -13.05 4.34
N PRO A 450 34.47 -12.12 3.61
CA PRO A 450 33.05 -12.20 3.35
C PRO A 450 32.72 -13.45 2.54
N GLY A 451 31.61 -14.13 2.89
CA GLY A 451 31.15 -15.31 2.16
C GLY A 451 30.57 -14.94 0.78
N ILE A 452 30.60 -15.90 -0.17
CA ILE A 452 30.06 -15.68 -1.53
C ILE A 452 28.60 -15.22 -1.51
N ILE A 453 27.78 -15.76 -0.61
CA ILE A 453 26.37 -15.38 -0.47
C ILE A 453 26.24 -13.93 0.00
N GLU A 454 27.09 -13.53 0.95
CA GLU A 454 27.13 -12.17 1.47
C GLU A 454 27.58 -11.16 0.40
N LEU A 455 28.61 -11.52 -0.38
CA LEU A 455 29.08 -10.72 -1.51
C LEU A 455 27.99 -10.58 -2.60
N LEU A 456 27.33 -11.68 -2.96
CA LEU A 456 26.25 -11.66 -3.96
C LEU A 456 25.06 -10.83 -3.48
N LEU A 457 24.67 -10.98 -2.22
CA LEU A 457 23.61 -10.17 -1.62
C LEU A 457 23.98 -8.69 -1.64
N ARG A 458 25.20 -8.35 -1.20
CA ARG A 458 25.65 -6.96 -1.16
C ARG A 458 25.76 -6.36 -2.56
N ALA A 459 26.40 -7.07 -3.48
CA ALA A 459 26.52 -6.62 -4.87
C ALA A 459 25.15 -6.40 -5.52
N GLY A 460 24.18 -7.29 -5.25
CA GLY A 460 22.81 -7.16 -5.75
C GLY A 460 22.02 -6.01 -5.11
N THR A 461 22.38 -5.58 -3.89
CA THR A 461 21.59 -4.56 -3.15
C THR A 461 22.28 -3.21 -3.03
N VAL A 462 23.54 -3.05 -3.45
CA VAL A 462 24.26 -1.75 -3.38
C VAL A 462 23.50 -0.63 -4.08
N GLY A 463 22.93 -0.90 -5.25
CA GLY A 463 22.13 0.07 -6.00
C GLY A 463 20.84 0.50 -5.27
N ALA A 464 20.26 -0.40 -4.48
CA ALA A 464 19.04 -0.14 -3.72
C ALA A 464 19.30 0.64 -2.42
N THR A 465 20.54 0.80 -1.97
CA THR A 465 20.85 1.50 -0.70
C THR A 465 20.37 2.95 -0.73
N ALA A 466 20.60 3.67 -1.82
CA ALA A 466 20.13 5.05 -1.98
C ALA A 466 18.59 5.13 -2.08
N ALA A 467 17.95 4.12 -2.65
CA ALA A 467 16.49 4.02 -2.70
C ALA A 467 15.93 3.76 -1.29
N SER A 468 16.53 2.82 -0.52
CA SER A 468 16.12 2.53 0.86
C SER A 468 16.31 3.75 1.78
N GLN A 469 17.41 4.51 1.66
CA GLN A 469 17.62 5.73 2.44
C GLN A 469 16.55 6.78 2.14
N ARG A 470 16.21 6.99 0.86
CA ARG A 470 15.11 7.89 0.46
C ARG A 470 13.76 7.40 0.97
N ALA A 471 13.50 6.10 0.90
CA ALA A 471 12.30 5.47 1.41
C ALA A 471 12.19 5.67 2.93
N SER A 472 13.27 5.42 3.68
CA SER A 472 13.33 5.65 5.13
C SER A 472 13.07 7.10 5.50
N ALA A 473 13.66 8.06 4.76
CA ALA A 473 13.44 9.49 4.97
C ALA A 473 12.02 9.94 4.61
N SER A 474 11.33 9.19 3.75
CA SER A 474 9.97 9.49 3.32
C SER A 474 8.89 8.84 4.20
N ALA A 475 9.21 7.87 5.05
CA ALA A 475 8.26 7.26 5.96
C ALA A 475 7.87 8.22 7.10
N ASP A 476 6.61 8.16 7.54
CA ASP A 476 6.12 8.98 8.66
C ASP A 476 6.67 8.49 10.00
N LEU A 477 6.96 7.20 10.09
CA LEU A 477 7.64 6.58 11.22
C LEU A 477 8.61 5.51 10.73
N LEU A 478 9.90 5.68 11.03
CA LEU A 478 10.93 4.67 10.79
C LEU A 478 11.26 3.94 12.10
N ILE A 479 11.23 2.62 12.06
CA ILE A 479 11.69 1.72 13.14
C ILE A 479 12.86 0.91 12.58
N ALA A 480 14.08 1.21 13.04
CA ALA A 480 15.30 0.57 12.58
C ALA A 480 16.07 -0.05 13.77
N PRO A 481 15.68 -1.26 14.22
CA PRO A 481 16.30 -1.90 15.38
C PRO A 481 17.78 -2.22 15.13
N PRO A 482 18.65 -2.08 16.15
CA PRO A 482 20.07 -2.34 16.03
C PRO A 482 20.36 -3.86 16.00
N LEU A 483 20.48 -4.42 14.81
CA LEU A 483 20.64 -5.87 14.58
C LEU A 483 22.00 -6.24 14.01
N ARG A 484 23.03 -5.42 14.24
CA ARG A 484 24.39 -5.63 13.68
C ARG A 484 25.00 -6.97 14.09
N ASP A 485 24.68 -7.45 15.30
CA ASP A 485 25.21 -8.68 15.87
C ASP A 485 24.53 -9.95 15.36
N ILE A 486 23.57 -9.83 14.45
CA ILE A 486 22.82 -10.95 13.89
C ILE A 486 23.13 -11.05 12.40
N ASP A 487 23.72 -12.18 11.99
CA ASP A 487 23.98 -12.45 10.59
C ASP A 487 22.68 -12.75 9.83
N LEU A 488 22.66 -12.45 8.51
CA LEU A 488 21.49 -12.66 7.65
C LEU A 488 20.99 -14.11 7.58
N LEU A 489 21.86 -15.08 7.90
CA LEU A 489 21.55 -16.52 7.91
C LEU A 489 21.56 -17.15 9.30
N ASP A 490 21.75 -16.36 10.37
CA ASP A 490 21.72 -16.86 11.75
C ASP A 490 20.29 -16.99 12.28
N TRP A 491 19.59 -18.01 11.82
CA TRP A 491 18.22 -18.33 12.24
C TRP A 491 18.11 -18.72 13.73
N HIS A 492 19.22 -19.06 14.39
CA HIS A 492 19.24 -19.38 15.81
C HIS A 492 19.13 -18.13 16.70
N ALA A 493 19.51 -16.96 16.18
CA ALA A 493 19.37 -15.69 16.88
C ALA A 493 17.95 -15.11 16.89
N HIS A 494 16.92 -15.89 16.47
CA HIS A 494 15.56 -15.40 16.29
C HIS A 494 14.96 -14.77 17.55
N GLU A 495 15.17 -15.34 18.75
CA GLU A 495 14.65 -14.77 20.00
C GLU A 495 15.28 -13.41 20.31
N ARG A 496 16.60 -13.30 20.10
CA ARG A 496 17.32 -12.04 20.28
C ARG A 496 16.84 -10.99 19.28
N ALA A 497 16.60 -11.38 18.02
CA ALA A 497 16.05 -10.48 17.00
C ALA A 497 14.66 -9.95 17.40
N ILE A 498 13.75 -10.83 17.84
CA ILE A 498 12.40 -10.48 18.29
C ILE A 498 12.48 -9.47 19.44
N GLU A 499 13.26 -9.78 20.46
CA GLU A 499 13.35 -8.94 21.66
C GLU A 499 13.98 -7.56 21.35
N THR A 500 15.01 -7.54 20.49
CA THR A 500 15.64 -6.28 20.04
C THR A 500 14.64 -5.44 19.24
N GLY A 501 13.89 -6.06 18.31
CA GLY A 501 12.83 -5.41 17.55
C GLY A 501 11.74 -4.82 18.45
N TYR A 502 11.29 -5.60 19.42
CA TYR A 502 10.25 -5.17 20.37
C TYR A 502 10.70 -3.97 21.21
N ARG A 503 11.86 -4.07 21.90
CA ARG A 503 12.36 -2.99 22.75
C ARG A 503 12.57 -1.69 21.97
N HIS A 504 13.22 -1.79 20.83
CA HIS A 504 13.46 -0.61 19.99
C HIS A 504 12.14 0.03 19.50
N ALA A 505 11.17 -0.78 19.08
CA ALA A 505 9.86 -0.27 18.67
C ALA A 505 9.11 0.42 19.82
N CYS A 506 9.13 -0.15 21.03
CA CYS A 506 8.55 0.48 22.23
C CYS A 506 9.17 1.85 22.50
N GLU A 507 10.52 1.98 22.41
CA GLU A 507 11.20 3.26 22.61
C GLU A 507 10.79 4.30 21.55
N VAL A 508 10.72 3.90 20.29
CA VAL A 508 10.35 4.81 19.19
C VAL A 508 8.89 5.25 19.33
N LEU A 509 7.98 4.32 19.63
CA LEU A 509 6.55 4.60 19.80
C LEU A 509 6.29 5.46 21.06
N ALA A 510 6.98 5.20 22.17
CA ALA A 510 6.86 6.01 23.39
C ALA A 510 7.33 7.46 23.15
N ARG A 511 8.47 7.65 22.48
CA ARG A 511 8.95 9.00 22.11
C ARG A 511 7.94 9.73 21.24
N ARG A 512 7.33 9.02 20.29
CA ARG A 512 6.30 9.60 19.42
C ARG A 512 5.05 10.01 20.19
N ALA A 513 4.62 9.23 21.17
CA ALA A 513 3.46 9.54 22.01
C ALA A 513 3.66 10.79 22.88
N THR A 514 4.92 11.13 23.22
CA THR A 514 5.27 12.32 24.03
C THR A 514 5.45 13.60 23.20
N LEU A 515 5.65 13.47 21.88
CA LEU A 515 5.73 14.65 21.01
C LEU A 515 4.31 15.19 20.75
N PRO A 516 4.09 16.52 20.91
CA PRO A 516 2.80 17.10 20.56
C PRO A 516 2.52 16.79 19.08
N ARG A 517 1.40 16.13 18.81
CA ARG A 517 0.92 16.02 17.42
C ARG A 517 0.76 17.45 16.91
N ASN A 518 1.58 17.87 15.96
CA ASN A 518 1.34 19.09 15.20
C ASN A 518 0.01 18.91 14.47
N THR A 519 -1.08 19.14 15.20
CA THR A 519 -2.37 19.40 14.58
C THR A 519 -2.20 20.73 13.86
N THR A 520 -1.79 20.66 12.61
CA THR A 520 -1.95 21.77 11.69
C THR A 520 -3.47 21.94 11.55
N THR A 521 -4.03 22.70 12.47
CA THR A 521 -5.38 23.24 12.34
C THR A 521 -5.36 24.09 11.08
N ALA A 522 -5.83 23.51 9.99
CA ALA A 522 -6.21 24.28 8.81
C ALA A 522 -7.44 25.10 9.21
N HIS A 523 -7.21 26.37 9.53
CA HIS A 523 -8.22 27.41 9.49
C HIS A 523 -8.59 27.75 8.04
#